data_5da1af66e724b1215b09d303fa66e013
#
_entry.id   5da1af66e724b1215b09d303fa66e013
#
_cell.length_a   1.000
_cell.length_b   1.000
_cell.length_c   1.000
_cell.angle_alpha   90.00
_cell.angle_beta   90.00
_cell.angle_gamma   90.00
#
_symmetry.space_group_name_H-M   'P 1'
#
loop_
_entity.id
_entity.type
_entity.pdbx_description
1 polymer ?
#
loop_
_entity_poly.entity_id
_entity_poly.type
_entity_poly.pdbx_seq_one_letter_code
_entity_poly.pdbx_strand_id
1 'polypeptide(L)'
;MELKDRNTSSNNKVLKSGIWYVISNVMIRAVGILTAPIYTRLLSTSETGFANNFNNYVSIFTVITCLCLIYSVGKAKLDFKEDFDKYMSSIQTLSSLFGLAVFIIVFFACPINGMLGMPRNIFLLLFAYLILFPSIDYMQYKYRFEYRYKENIAISVIITVTTVLCSIGLMLAMPSA
;
A
#
# COMPACT_ATOMS: atom_id res chain seq x y z
N MET A 1 24.99 31.04 18.91
CA MET A 1 23.90 30.53 19.73
C MET A 1 22.74 30.02 18.85
N GLU A 2 22.36 30.71 17.78
CA GLU A 2 21.28 30.35 16.85
C GLU A 2 21.44 29.02 16.10
N LEU A 3 22.66 28.62 15.73
CA LEU A 3 22.90 27.36 14.99
C LEU A 3 22.66 26.11 15.87
N LYS A 4 22.87 26.23 17.20
CA LYS A 4 22.64 25.12 18.13
C LYS A 4 21.16 24.90 18.37
N ASP A 5 20.38 25.98 18.44
CA ASP A 5 18.91 25.90 18.60
C ASP A 5 18.18 25.38 17.38
N ARG A 6 18.65 25.71 16.18
CA ARG A 6 18.15 25.14 14.90
C ARG A 6 18.37 23.62 14.82
N ASN A 7 19.55 23.14 15.21
CA ASN A 7 19.86 21.72 15.21
C ASN A 7 19.01 20.94 16.23
N THR A 8 18.81 21.51 17.42
CA THR A 8 18.00 20.87 18.46
C THR A 8 16.52 20.79 18.07
N SER A 9 15.98 21.84 17.46
CA SER A 9 14.60 21.88 16.95
C SER A 9 14.39 20.88 15.78
N SER A 10 15.36 20.77 14.87
CA SER A 10 15.32 19.80 13.77
C SER A 10 15.36 18.36 14.27
N ASN A 11 16.28 18.06 15.19
CA ASN A 11 16.40 16.72 15.77
C ASN A 11 15.14 16.29 16.53
N ASN A 12 14.49 17.21 17.24
CA ASN A 12 13.24 16.92 17.93
C ASN A 12 12.08 16.62 16.98
N LYS A 13 12.02 17.29 15.84
CA LYS A 13 11.01 16.96 14.78
C LYS A 13 11.23 15.58 14.19
N VAL A 14 12.47 15.22 13.87
CA VAL A 14 12.84 13.92 13.32
C VAL A 14 12.52 12.82 14.32
N LEU A 15 12.93 12.99 15.58
CA LEU A 15 12.69 12.02 16.64
C LEU A 15 11.20 11.82 16.90
N LYS A 16 10.44 12.92 17.02
CA LYS A 16 8.99 12.88 17.20
C LYS A 16 8.28 12.18 16.04
N SER A 17 8.66 12.50 14.82
CA SER A 17 8.14 11.86 13.61
C SER A 17 8.42 10.37 13.62
N GLY A 18 9.66 9.95 13.93
CA GLY A 18 10.06 8.55 14.02
C GLY A 18 9.24 7.76 15.04
N ILE A 19 9.07 8.30 16.25
CA ILE A 19 8.27 7.67 17.31
C ILE A 19 6.82 7.48 16.86
N TRP A 20 6.21 8.51 16.27
CA TRP A 20 4.83 8.42 15.78
C TRP A 20 4.67 7.39 14.66
N TYR A 21 5.67 7.24 13.77
CA TYR A 21 5.65 6.18 12.75
C TYR A 21 5.71 4.79 13.36
N VAL A 22 6.55 4.58 14.37
CA VAL A 22 6.62 3.28 15.07
C VAL A 22 5.29 2.96 15.74
N ILE A 23 4.73 3.92 16.50
CA ILE A 23 3.44 3.74 17.17
C ILE A 23 2.34 3.40 16.16
N SER A 24 2.28 4.12 15.03
CA SER A 24 1.27 3.87 13.99
C SER A 24 1.40 2.48 13.38
N ASN A 25 2.61 2.05 13.07
CA ASN A 25 2.84 0.71 12.54
C ASN A 25 2.43 -0.38 13.53
N VAL A 26 2.71 -0.19 14.82
CA VAL A 26 2.28 -1.10 15.88
C VAL A 26 0.74 -1.14 15.97
N MET A 27 0.08 0.02 15.93
CA MET A 27 -1.39 0.09 15.96
C MET A 27 -2.03 -0.62 14.76
N ILE A 28 -1.52 -0.39 13.54
CA ILE A 28 -2.03 -1.05 12.33
C ILE A 28 -1.87 -2.57 12.44
N ARG A 29 -0.73 -3.04 12.92
CA ARG A 29 -0.49 -4.48 13.14
C ARG A 29 -1.37 -5.06 14.24
N ALA A 30 -1.64 -4.30 15.30
CA ALA A 30 -2.55 -4.70 16.37
C ALA A 30 -3.98 -4.88 15.84
N VAL A 31 -4.45 -4.01 14.94
CA VAL A 31 -5.75 -4.20 14.26
C VAL A 31 -5.77 -5.54 13.50
N GLY A 32 -4.71 -5.87 12.77
CA GLY A 32 -4.59 -7.16 12.07
C GLY A 32 -4.68 -8.37 13.03
N ILE A 33 -4.02 -8.30 14.19
CA ILE A 33 -4.08 -9.34 15.21
C ILE A 33 -5.49 -9.49 15.80
N LEU A 34 -6.17 -8.37 16.02
CA LEU A 34 -7.54 -8.37 16.55
C LEU A 34 -8.58 -8.87 15.54
N THR A 35 -8.34 -8.63 14.25
CA THR A 35 -9.26 -9.08 13.18
C THR A 35 -9.02 -10.52 12.76
N ALA A 36 -7.83 -11.08 12.99
CA ALA A 36 -7.51 -12.47 12.65
C ALA A 36 -8.50 -13.50 13.24
N PRO A 37 -8.88 -13.46 14.53
CA PRO A 37 -9.87 -14.38 15.09
C PRO A 37 -11.27 -14.25 14.45
N ILE A 38 -11.61 -13.04 13.98
CA ILE A 38 -12.90 -12.79 13.30
C ILE A 38 -12.88 -13.48 11.94
N TYR A 39 -11.80 -13.30 11.18
CA TYR A 39 -11.64 -13.94 9.87
C TYR A 39 -11.61 -15.47 9.97
N THR A 40 -10.91 -16.02 10.94
CA THR A 40 -10.84 -17.49 11.12
C THR A 40 -12.16 -18.11 11.55
N ARG A 41 -13.10 -17.35 12.10
CA ARG A 41 -14.45 -17.81 12.43
C ARG A 41 -15.44 -17.67 11.28
N LEU A 42 -15.22 -16.69 10.41
CA LEU A 42 -16.12 -16.38 9.29
C LEU A 42 -15.71 -17.08 7.99
N LEU A 43 -14.44 -17.38 7.82
CA LEU A 43 -13.88 -17.98 6.61
C LEU A 43 -13.51 -19.45 6.87
N SER A 44 -13.80 -20.30 5.91
CA SER A 44 -13.27 -21.67 5.86
C SER A 44 -11.74 -21.66 5.65
N THR A 45 -11.10 -22.79 5.96
CA THR A 45 -9.64 -22.94 5.73
C THR A 45 -9.28 -22.74 4.26
N SER A 46 -10.14 -23.19 3.33
CA SER A 46 -9.93 -23.02 1.87
C SER A 46 -9.99 -21.55 1.46
N GLU A 47 -10.97 -20.80 1.96
CA GLU A 47 -11.12 -19.36 1.67
C GLU A 47 -9.97 -18.54 2.25
N THR A 48 -9.54 -18.87 3.46
CA THR A 48 -8.36 -18.25 4.07
C THR A 48 -7.10 -18.53 3.25
N GLY A 49 -6.92 -19.76 2.78
CA GLY A 49 -5.82 -20.12 1.87
C GLY A 49 -5.86 -19.34 0.57
N PHE A 50 -7.05 -19.18 -0.02
CA PHE A 50 -7.23 -18.40 -1.24
C PHE A 50 -6.88 -16.91 -1.03
N ALA A 51 -7.35 -16.29 0.06
CA ALA A 51 -7.04 -14.90 0.40
C ALA A 51 -5.53 -14.69 0.63
N ASN A 52 -4.86 -15.63 1.30
CA ASN A 52 -3.41 -15.57 1.49
C ASN A 52 -2.65 -15.69 0.17
N ASN A 53 -3.07 -16.58 -0.73
CA ASN A 53 -2.48 -16.69 -2.06
C ASN A 53 -2.67 -15.40 -2.88
N PHE A 54 -3.87 -14.80 -2.82
CA PHE A 54 -4.13 -13.50 -3.46
C PHE A 54 -3.15 -12.43 -2.96
N ASN A 55 -2.98 -12.29 -1.63
CA ASN A 55 -2.05 -11.32 -1.05
C ASN A 55 -0.59 -11.59 -1.42
N ASN A 56 -0.19 -12.87 -1.52
CA ASN A 56 1.15 -13.23 -1.97
C ASN A 56 1.38 -12.81 -3.42
N TYR A 57 0.41 -13.04 -4.31
CA TYR A 57 0.50 -12.60 -5.70
C TYR A 57 0.49 -11.08 -5.83
N VAL A 58 -0.33 -10.36 -5.04
CA VAL A 58 -0.27 -8.90 -4.97
C VAL A 58 1.14 -8.44 -4.61
N SER A 59 1.76 -9.03 -3.60
CA SER A 59 3.12 -8.67 -3.16
C SER A 59 4.17 -8.91 -4.25
N ILE A 60 4.10 -10.04 -4.95
CA ILE A 60 5.03 -10.37 -6.04
C ILE A 60 4.85 -9.41 -7.22
N PHE A 61 3.61 -9.23 -7.68
CA PHE A 61 3.34 -8.41 -8.85
C PHE A 61 3.51 -6.92 -8.57
N THR A 62 3.34 -6.44 -7.33
CA THR A 62 3.64 -5.05 -6.94
C THR A 62 5.10 -4.71 -7.24
N VAL A 63 6.04 -5.60 -6.96
CA VAL A 63 7.47 -5.38 -7.24
C VAL A 63 7.69 -5.16 -8.75
N ILE A 64 7.00 -5.93 -9.58
CA ILE A 64 7.11 -5.85 -11.04
C ILE A 64 6.44 -4.57 -11.56
N THR A 65 5.20 -4.29 -11.15
CA THR A 65 4.41 -3.16 -11.68
C THR A 65 4.93 -1.81 -11.19
N CYS A 66 5.43 -1.72 -9.95
CA CYS A 66 5.98 -0.49 -9.39
C CYS A 66 7.43 -0.23 -9.82
N LEU A 67 8.10 -1.18 -10.52
CA LEU A 67 9.51 -1.08 -10.94
C LEU A 67 10.46 -0.69 -9.80
N CYS A 68 10.06 -0.91 -8.56
CA CYS A 68 10.79 -0.52 -7.34
C CYS A 68 11.17 0.99 -7.28
N LEU A 69 10.51 1.84 -8.07
CA LEU A 69 10.83 3.28 -8.17
C LEU A 69 10.66 4.01 -6.83
N ILE A 70 9.84 3.49 -5.93
CA ILE A 70 9.60 4.05 -4.61
C ILE A 70 10.89 4.18 -3.78
N TYR A 71 11.88 3.31 -4.00
CA TYR A 71 13.16 3.36 -3.29
C TYR A 71 14.06 4.53 -3.73
N SER A 72 13.81 5.11 -4.90
CA SER A 72 14.54 6.29 -5.40
C SER A 72 14.12 7.59 -4.69
N VAL A 73 12.95 7.61 -4.04
CA VAL A 73 12.37 8.81 -3.41
C VAL A 73 13.30 9.43 -2.37
N GLY A 74 13.99 8.60 -1.57
CA GLY A 74 14.92 9.09 -0.56
C GLY A 74 16.07 9.89 -1.14
N LYS A 75 16.68 9.41 -2.25
CA LYS A 75 17.73 10.10 -2.97
C LYS A 75 17.19 11.34 -3.69
N ALA A 76 16.06 11.22 -4.34
CA ALA A 76 15.41 12.32 -5.05
C ALA A 76 15.12 13.52 -4.14
N LYS A 77 14.77 13.29 -2.87
CA LYS A 77 14.57 14.39 -1.91
C LYS A 77 15.84 15.21 -1.64
N LEU A 78 17.02 14.59 -1.79
CA LEU A 78 18.30 15.28 -1.63
C LEU A 78 18.73 16.00 -2.91
N ASP A 79 18.52 15.36 -4.06
CA ASP A 79 19.00 15.82 -5.36
C ASP A 79 18.05 16.89 -5.97
N PHE A 80 16.73 16.72 -5.83
CA PHE A 80 15.68 17.56 -6.44
C PHE A 80 14.86 18.33 -5.41
N LYS A 81 15.52 19.10 -4.52
CA LYS A 81 14.87 19.80 -3.40
C LYS A 81 13.71 20.70 -3.83
N GLU A 82 13.86 21.44 -4.92
CA GLU A 82 12.85 22.39 -5.42
C GLU A 82 11.81 21.71 -6.33
N ASP A 83 12.20 20.66 -7.06
CA ASP A 83 11.36 19.94 -8.00
C ASP A 83 10.88 18.57 -7.50
N PHE A 84 10.94 18.34 -6.18
CA PHE A 84 10.58 17.05 -5.58
C PHE A 84 9.16 16.61 -5.92
N ASP A 85 8.21 17.54 -5.95
CA ASP A 85 6.81 17.25 -6.29
C ASP A 85 6.64 16.82 -7.75
N LYS A 86 7.38 17.44 -8.66
CA LYS A 86 7.40 17.08 -10.08
C LYS A 86 8.02 15.69 -10.27
N TYR A 87 9.10 15.40 -9.54
CA TYR A 87 9.72 14.09 -9.56
C TYR A 87 8.74 13.01 -9.06
N MET A 88 8.07 13.24 -7.92
CA MET A 88 7.08 12.31 -7.37
C MET A 88 5.93 12.05 -8.34
N SER A 89 5.41 13.08 -8.98
CA SER A 89 4.37 12.94 -10.01
C SER A 89 4.86 12.14 -11.22
N SER A 90 6.10 12.36 -11.65
CA SER A 90 6.68 11.66 -12.80
C SER A 90 6.86 10.17 -12.53
N ILE A 91 7.41 9.77 -11.39
CA ILE A 91 7.58 8.35 -11.05
C ILE A 91 6.24 7.66 -10.83
N GLN A 92 5.27 8.35 -10.23
CA GLN A 92 3.91 7.82 -10.08
C GLN A 92 3.24 7.59 -11.42
N THR A 93 3.32 8.56 -12.34
CA THR A 93 2.77 8.46 -13.69
C THR A 93 3.43 7.31 -14.47
N LEU A 94 4.76 7.20 -14.39
CA LEU A 94 5.52 6.12 -15.03
C LEU A 94 5.09 4.75 -14.49
N SER A 95 4.99 4.59 -13.17
CA SER A 95 4.55 3.35 -12.53
C SER A 95 3.13 2.99 -12.93
N SER A 96 2.21 3.95 -12.93
CA SER A 96 0.81 3.73 -13.33
C SER A 96 0.68 3.36 -14.81
N LEU A 97 1.45 4.02 -15.67
CA LEU A 97 1.47 3.71 -17.11
C LEU A 97 2.02 2.32 -17.39
N PHE A 98 3.09 1.93 -16.69
CA PHE A 98 3.65 0.59 -16.80
C PHE A 98 2.68 -0.47 -16.25
N GLY A 99 2.05 -0.21 -15.10
CA GLY A 99 1.02 -1.07 -14.53
C GLY A 99 -0.17 -1.26 -15.49
N LEU A 100 -0.59 -0.18 -16.17
CA LEU A 100 -1.63 -0.23 -17.20
C LEU A 100 -1.21 -1.09 -18.40
N ALA A 101 0.02 -0.94 -18.87
CA ALA A 101 0.55 -1.76 -19.95
C ALA A 101 0.57 -3.26 -19.59
N VAL A 102 1.04 -3.59 -18.38
CA VAL A 102 1.00 -4.95 -17.86
C VAL A 102 -0.44 -5.47 -17.75
N PHE A 103 -1.37 -4.65 -17.26
CA PHE A 103 -2.78 -5.02 -17.19
C PHE A 103 -3.36 -5.36 -18.56
N ILE A 104 -3.08 -4.56 -19.59
CA ILE A 104 -3.55 -4.80 -20.96
C ILE A 104 -2.99 -6.13 -21.49
N ILE A 105 -1.69 -6.37 -21.30
CA ILE A 105 -1.06 -7.63 -21.72
C ILE A 105 -1.74 -8.82 -21.01
N VAL A 106 -1.93 -8.74 -19.71
CA VAL A 106 -2.56 -9.79 -18.92
C VAL A 106 -4.01 -9.99 -19.31
N PHE A 107 -4.75 -8.93 -19.61
CA PHE A 107 -6.14 -9.01 -20.05
C PHE A 107 -6.32 -9.85 -21.31
N PHE A 108 -5.41 -9.69 -22.28
CA PHE A 108 -5.45 -10.48 -23.52
C PHE A 108 -4.80 -11.85 -23.38
N ALA A 109 -3.79 -12.01 -22.55
CA ALA A 109 -3.07 -13.27 -22.37
C ALA A 109 -3.75 -14.24 -21.40
N CYS A 110 -4.62 -13.73 -20.49
CA CYS A 110 -5.26 -14.56 -19.48
C CYS A 110 -6.31 -15.49 -20.09
N PRO A 111 -6.17 -16.81 -19.96
CA PRO A 111 -7.14 -17.78 -20.47
C PRO A 111 -8.49 -17.64 -19.76
N ILE A 112 -9.57 -18.06 -20.44
CA ILE A 112 -10.96 -17.97 -19.92
C ILE A 112 -11.11 -18.74 -18.59
N ASN A 113 -10.39 -19.84 -18.45
CA ASN A 113 -10.43 -20.69 -17.25
C ASN A 113 -9.69 -20.11 -16.03
N GLY A 114 -9.08 -18.93 -16.17
CA GLY A 114 -8.26 -18.32 -15.12
C GLY A 114 -6.79 -18.77 -15.16
N MET A 115 -6.01 -18.26 -14.24
CA MET A 115 -4.56 -18.50 -14.14
C MET A 115 -4.15 -18.58 -12.66
N LEU A 116 -3.08 -19.32 -12.37
CA LEU A 116 -2.52 -19.44 -11.00
C LEU A 116 -3.51 -19.93 -9.93
N GLY A 117 -4.47 -20.77 -10.31
CA GLY A 117 -5.50 -21.27 -9.40
C GLY A 117 -6.59 -20.24 -9.05
N MET A 118 -6.67 -19.13 -9.79
CA MET A 118 -7.68 -18.09 -9.62
C MET A 118 -8.58 -17.98 -10.84
N PRO A 119 -9.90 -17.77 -10.66
CA PRO A 119 -10.79 -17.48 -11.77
C PRO A 119 -10.38 -16.15 -12.45
N ARG A 120 -10.61 -16.06 -13.75
CA ARG A 120 -10.21 -14.91 -14.56
C ARG A 120 -10.63 -13.55 -13.95
N ASN A 121 -11.85 -13.47 -13.43
CA ASN A 121 -12.36 -12.22 -12.87
C ASN A 121 -11.54 -11.72 -11.68
N ILE A 122 -11.15 -12.63 -10.77
CA ILE A 122 -10.33 -12.28 -9.60
C ILE A 122 -8.89 -11.96 -10.02
N PHE A 123 -8.37 -12.67 -11.01
CA PHE A 123 -7.04 -12.40 -11.55
C PHE A 123 -6.96 -11.03 -12.22
N LEU A 124 -7.98 -10.62 -12.98
CA LEU A 124 -8.05 -9.28 -13.57
C LEU A 124 -8.25 -8.20 -12.50
N LEU A 125 -9.04 -8.47 -11.47
CA LEU A 125 -9.23 -7.56 -10.34
C LEU A 125 -7.91 -7.32 -9.60
N LEU A 126 -7.05 -8.33 -9.45
CA LEU A 126 -5.72 -8.19 -8.88
C LEU A 126 -4.88 -7.17 -9.66
N PHE A 127 -4.85 -7.27 -10.98
CA PHE A 127 -4.08 -6.30 -11.78
C PHE A 127 -4.71 -4.91 -11.82
N ALA A 128 -6.04 -4.79 -11.79
CA ALA A 128 -6.71 -3.50 -11.63
C ALA A 128 -6.36 -2.84 -10.30
N TYR A 129 -6.29 -3.62 -9.22
CA TYR A 129 -5.81 -3.16 -7.92
C TYR A 129 -4.36 -2.65 -7.97
N LEU A 130 -3.47 -3.35 -8.69
CA LEU A 130 -2.06 -2.99 -8.83
C LEU A 130 -1.82 -1.68 -9.61
N ILE A 131 -2.79 -1.20 -10.39
CA ILE A 131 -2.71 0.12 -11.04
C ILE A 131 -2.99 1.25 -10.02
N LEU A 132 -3.96 1.03 -9.13
CA LEU A 132 -4.46 2.06 -8.20
C LEU A 132 -3.63 2.14 -6.93
N PHE A 133 -3.20 1.01 -6.39
CA PHE A 133 -2.52 0.89 -5.10
C PHE A 133 -1.20 1.70 -5.02
N PRO A 134 -0.33 1.69 -6.04
CA PRO A 134 0.92 2.45 -5.99
C PRO A 134 0.75 3.94 -5.73
N SER A 135 -0.36 4.52 -6.19
CA SER A 135 -0.64 5.95 -5.98
C SER A 135 -0.75 6.31 -4.49
N ILE A 136 -1.33 5.42 -3.69
CA ILE A 136 -1.45 5.59 -2.24
C ILE A 136 -0.08 5.45 -1.59
N ASP A 137 0.71 4.46 -1.99
CA ASP A 137 2.05 4.24 -1.47
C ASP A 137 2.97 5.43 -1.76
N TYR A 138 3.00 5.95 -2.98
CA TYR A 138 3.79 7.13 -3.34
C TYR A 138 3.41 8.35 -2.49
N MET A 139 2.11 8.57 -2.25
CA MET A 139 1.63 9.66 -1.39
C MET A 139 2.09 9.47 0.06
N GLN A 140 2.02 8.26 0.62
CA GLN A 140 2.49 7.96 1.97
C GLN A 140 4.01 8.16 2.09
N TYR A 141 4.79 7.71 1.09
CA TYR A 141 6.24 7.94 1.06
C TYR A 141 6.58 9.43 0.99
N LYS A 142 5.87 10.22 0.17
CA LYS A 142 6.04 11.68 0.12
C LYS A 142 5.84 12.29 1.51
N TYR A 143 4.74 12.01 2.19
CA TYR A 143 4.48 12.53 3.53
C TYR A 143 5.53 12.09 4.55
N ARG A 144 6.07 10.88 4.42
CA ARG A 144 7.15 10.40 5.28
C ARG A 144 8.42 11.26 5.14
N PHE A 145 8.82 11.58 3.93
CA PHE A 145 9.99 12.41 3.66
C PHE A 145 9.78 13.91 3.93
N GLU A 146 8.52 14.36 3.99
CA GLU A 146 8.15 15.72 4.40
C GLU A 146 7.93 15.88 5.91
N TYR A 147 8.14 14.80 6.68
CA TYR A 147 7.85 14.76 8.13
C TYR A 147 6.39 15.09 8.48
N ARG A 148 5.45 14.90 7.55
CA ARG A 148 4.01 15.10 7.73
C ARG A 148 3.37 13.85 8.32
N TYR A 149 3.80 13.49 9.54
CA TYR A 149 3.38 12.23 10.17
C TYR A 149 1.88 12.16 10.45
N LYS A 150 1.23 13.30 10.75
CA LYS A 150 -0.20 13.32 11.08
C LYS A 150 -1.05 12.88 9.88
N GLU A 151 -0.77 13.43 8.72
CA GLU A 151 -1.48 13.11 7.47
C GLU A 151 -1.22 11.67 7.05
N ASN A 152 0.02 11.20 7.19
CA ASN A 152 0.35 9.81 6.88
C ASN A 152 -0.37 8.83 7.80
N ILE A 153 -0.43 9.11 9.10
CA ILE A 153 -1.16 8.30 10.09
C ILE A 153 -2.66 8.30 9.78
N ALA A 154 -3.24 9.48 9.51
CA ALA A 154 -4.67 9.60 9.19
C ALA A 154 -5.04 8.74 7.98
N ILE A 155 -4.26 8.82 6.90
CA ILE A 155 -4.48 8.00 5.70
C ILE A 155 -4.38 6.51 6.03
N SER A 156 -3.33 6.09 6.75
CA SER A 156 -3.12 4.69 7.11
C SER A 156 -4.27 4.14 7.97
N VAL A 157 -4.75 4.91 8.93
CA VAL A 157 -5.88 4.53 9.80
C VAL A 157 -7.17 4.45 8.99
N ILE A 158 -7.47 5.45 8.15
CA ILE A 158 -8.67 5.45 7.30
C ILE A 158 -8.67 4.23 6.39
N ILE A 159 -7.56 3.95 5.70
CA ILE A 159 -7.44 2.78 4.82
C ILE A 159 -7.68 1.49 5.61
N THR A 160 -7.01 1.32 6.76
CA THR A 160 -7.13 0.11 7.57
C THR A 160 -8.55 -0.10 8.07
N VAL A 161 -9.17 0.94 8.64
CA VAL A 161 -10.54 0.87 9.16
C VAL A 161 -11.53 0.58 8.02
N THR A 162 -11.43 1.28 6.90
CA THR A 162 -12.30 1.06 5.74
C THR A 162 -12.15 -0.35 5.19
N THR A 163 -10.92 -0.85 5.05
CA THR A 163 -10.66 -2.22 4.57
C THR A 163 -11.28 -3.26 5.48
N VAL A 164 -11.10 -3.13 6.80
CA VAL A 164 -11.65 -4.07 7.79
C VAL A 164 -13.17 -4.03 7.79
N LEU A 165 -13.78 -2.84 7.81
CA LEU A 165 -15.23 -2.71 7.80
C LEU A 165 -15.85 -3.25 6.50
N CYS A 166 -15.27 -2.93 5.34
CA CYS A 166 -15.73 -3.45 4.06
C CYS A 166 -15.58 -4.98 3.98
N SER A 167 -14.45 -5.52 4.43
CA SER A 167 -14.23 -6.98 4.46
C SER A 167 -15.27 -7.69 5.32
N ILE A 168 -15.46 -7.26 6.55
CA ILE A 168 -16.43 -7.87 7.46
C ILE A 168 -17.85 -7.68 6.92
N GLY A 169 -18.19 -6.48 6.42
CA GLY A 169 -19.49 -6.20 5.84
C GLY A 169 -19.83 -7.10 4.64
N LEU A 170 -18.86 -7.31 3.74
CA LEU A 170 -19.03 -8.22 2.60
C LEU A 170 -19.18 -9.70 3.04
N MET A 171 -18.40 -10.14 4.02
CA MET A 171 -18.52 -11.51 4.56
C MET A 171 -19.89 -11.77 5.21
N LEU A 172 -20.45 -10.77 5.90
CA LEU A 172 -21.78 -10.90 6.51
C LEU A 172 -22.91 -10.79 5.48
N ALA A 173 -22.70 -10.02 4.40
CA ALA A 173 -23.69 -9.86 3.34
C ALA A 173 -23.74 -11.03 2.36
N MET A 174 -22.63 -11.77 2.22
CA MET A 174 -22.53 -12.94 1.35
C MET A 174 -22.09 -14.15 2.22
N PRO A 175 -22.96 -14.66 3.08
CA PRO A 175 -22.65 -15.89 3.81
C PRO A 175 -22.40 -16.99 2.78
N SER A 176 -21.23 -17.60 2.84
CA SER A 176 -20.86 -18.73 1.97
C SER A 176 -21.90 -19.82 2.10
N ALA A 177 -22.54 -20.16 0.97
CA ALA A 177 -23.42 -21.31 0.87
C ALA A 177 -22.63 -22.62 0.98
#